data_b32d0ecce1f8e08c3106fa4155f734e1
#
_entry.id   b32d0ecce1f8e08c3106fa4155f734e1
#
_cell.length_a   1.000
_cell.length_b   1.000
_cell.length_c   1.000
_cell.angle_alpha   90.00
_cell.angle_beta   90.00
_cell.angle_gamma   90.00
#
_symmetry.space_group_name_H-M   'P 1'
#
loop_
_entity.id
_entity.type
_entity.pdbx_description
1 polymer ?
#
loop_
_entity_poly.entity_id
_entity_poly.type
_entity_poly.pdbx_seq_one_letter_code
_entity_poly.pdbx_strand_id
1 'polypeptide(L)'
;MAFLSTTARQTLLGFALGAASAGASAIPLTIPTTYLDAEATYTFDADTASLMYLMGVSVHALGNTQAVKGSDWQFMMPVTQVTLNASILPLGLTPVSGFATGSGLMIQSETGALTLANFGLDFKRNVLTADLGTSAGISKAFDVYSFTVDQGLHVSTSGGLSMAMNLSHMTLTSGAQAQFATALQLDELAVSVLPMLNFGTLDVNISPALRFGVSDKSLVAAIPEPPRFATLGLGLLGLAFVARRRLS
;
A
#
# COMPACT_ATOMS: atom_id res chain seq x y z
N MET A 1 -67.32 -62.88 15.63
CA MET A 1 -66.36 -62.20 16.50
C MET A 1 -65.09 -61.98 15.65
N ALA A 2 -64.89 -60.75 15.25
CA ALA A 2 -63.83 -60.36 14.33
C ALA A 2 -62.73 -59.76 15.15
N PHE A 3 -61.50 -60.30 14.96
CA PHE A 3 -60.31 -59.64 15.45
C PHE A 3 -59.54 -59.03 14.27
N LEU A 4 -59.54 -57.70 14.22
CA LEU A 4 -58.77 -56.88 13.34
C LEU A 4 -57.35 -56.87 13.83
N SER A 5 -56.42 -57.36 13.04
CA SER A 5 -54.99 -57.20 13.24
C SER A 5 -54.54 -55.96 12.48
N THR A 6 -54.24 -54.92 13.20
CA THR A 6 -53.67 -53.66 12.64
C THR A 6 -52.15 -53.81 12.52
N THR A 7 -51.68 -54.09 11.34
CA THR A 7 -50.27 -54.06 11.02
C THR A 7 -49.82 -52.58 10.83
N ALA A 8 -49.27 -52.01 11.88
CA ALA A 8 -48.63 -50.70 11.79
C ALA A 8 -47.37 -50.77 10.89
N ARG A 9 -47.49 -50.27 9.68
CA ARG A 9 -46.35 -50.01 8.82
C ARG A 9 -45.56 -48.81 9.40
N GLN A 10 -44.51 -49.11 10.12
CA GLN A 10 -43.51 -48.10 10.44
C GLN A 10 -42.73 -47.78 9.18
N THR A 11 -43.09 -46.68 8.53
CA THR A 11 -42.28 -46.06 7.50
C THR A 11 -41.11 -45.38 8.19
N LEU A 12 -39.99 -46.04 8.21
CA LEU A 12 -38.71 -45.43 8.54
C LEU A 12 -38.41 -44.39 7.44
N LEU A 13 -38.76 -43.12 7.73
CA LEU A 13 -38.18 -42.00 7.01
C LEU A 13 -36.71 -41.92 7.39
N GLY A 14 -35.89 -42.55 6.57
CA GLY A 14 -34.42 -42.32 6.57
C GLY A 14 -34.18 -40.86 6.22
N PHE A 15 -33.98 -40.02 7.20
CA PHE A 15 -33.32 -38.75 7.02
C PHE A 15 -31.87 -39.08 6.60
N ALA A 16 -31.65 -39.13 5.29
CA ALA A 16 -30.33 -38.96 4.76
C ALA A 16 -29.88 -37.52 5.12
N LEU A 17 -29.22 -37.36 6.27
CA LEU A 17 -28.37 -36.21 6.50
C LEU A 17 -27.29 -36.30 5.44
N GLY A 18 -27.56 -35.71 4.29
CA GLY A 18 -26.53 -35.27 3.39
C GLY A 18 -25.65 -34.33 4.21
N ALA A 19 -24.49 -34.79 4.62
CA ALA A 19 -23.44 -33.95 5.07
C ALA A 19 -23.06 -33.03 3.86
N ALA A 20 -23.85 -31.96 3.69
CA ALA A 20 -23.37 -30.83 2.98
C ALA A 20 -22.13 -30.40 3.77
N SER A 21 -20.97 -30.75 3.25
CA SER A 21 -19.72 -30.10 3.61
C SER A 21 -19.95 -28.63 3.26
N ALA A 22 -20.54 -27.89 4.18
CA ALA A 22 -20.47 -26.44 4.19
C ALA A 22 -18.98 -26.14 4.34
N GLY A 23 -18.28 -26.10 3.21
CA GLY A 23 -16.97 -25.53 3.16
C GLY A 23 -17.10 -24.20 3.89
N ALA A 24 -16.30 -23.98 4.91
CA ALA A 24 -16.29 -22.75 5.67
C ALA A 24 -15.95 -21.61 4.68
N SER A 25 -16.99 -21.08 4.04
CA SER A 25 -16.86 -19.98 3.10
C SER A 25 -16.50 -18.77 3.92
N ALA A 26 -15.25 -18.34 3.80
CA ALA A 26 -14.80 -17.07 4.36
C ALA A 26 -15.64 -15.95 3.71
N ILE A 27 -16.29 -15.13 4.52
CA ILE A 27 -17.11 -14.03 4.05
C ILE A 27 -16.23 -12.79 3.97
N PRO A 28 -16.03 -12.20 2.77
CA PRO A 28 -15.28 -10.97 2.65
C PRO A 28 -16.03 -9.80 3.29
N LEU A 29 -15.41 -9.14 4.25
CA LEU A 29 -15.90 -7.94 4.91
C LEU A 29 -15.03 -6.75 4.47
N THR A 30 -15.63 -5.82 3.74
CA THR A 30 -14.97 -4.57 3.37
C THR A 30 -15.43 -3.45 4.29
N ILE A 31 -14.48 -2.80 4.96
CA ILE A 31 -14.75 -1.73 5.92
C ILE A 31 -14.21 -0.41 5.32
N PRO A 32 -15.08 0.57 5.03
CA PRO A 32 -14.67 1.86 4.48
C PRO A 32 -14.10 2.79 5.55
N THR A 33 -13.39 3.81 5.11
CA THR A 33 -12.69 4.84 5.90
C THR A 33 -13.49 5.44 7.05
N THR A 34 -14.80 5.65 6.86
CA THR A 34 -15.65 6.33 7.86
C THR A 34 -15.73 5.58 9.19
N TYR A 35 -15.49 4.26 9.17
CA TYR A 35 -15.59 3.40 10.36
C TYR A 35 -14.25 2.86 10.83
N LEU A 36 -13.15 3.34 10.24
CA LEU A 36 -11.80 2.89 10.57
C LEU A 36 -10.90 4.08 10.91
N ASP A 37 -10.39 4.08 12.11
CA ASP A 37 -9.19 4.83 12.44
C ASP A 37 -7.99 3.88 12.22
N ALA A 38 -7.47 3.90 11.00
CA ALA A 38 -6.43 2.99 10.57
C ALA A 38 -5.27 3.75 9.94
N GLU A 39 -4.08 3.44 10.38
CA GLU A 39 -2.83 4.07 9.93
C GLU A 39 -1.82 3.01 9.54
N ALA A 40 -1.10 3.27 8.48
CA ALA A 40 0.05 2.50 8.05
C ALA A 40 1.30 3.38 8.16
N THR A 41 2.26 2.95 8.96
CA THR A 41 3.55 3.64 9.10
C THR A 41 4.60 2.88 8.28
N TYR A 42 5.07 3.49 7.23
CA TYR A 42 6.17 2.99 6.41
C TYR A 42 7.50 3.51 6.94
N THR A 43 8.40 2.60 7.28
CA THR A 43 9.74 2.91 7.76
C THR A 43 10.77 2.32 6.79
N PHE A 44 11.56 3.19 6.16
CA PHE A 44 12.67 2.72 5.33
C PHE A 44 13.71 2.00 6.20
N ASP A 45 14.31 0.96 5.63
CA ASP A 45 15.44 0.28 6.24
C ASP A 45 16.64 1.24 6.38
N ALA A 46 17.37 1.17 7.49
CA ALA A 46 18.43 2.11 7.81
C ALA A 46 19.60 2.10 6.80
N ASP A 47 19.96 0.90 6.32
CA ASP A 47 21.04 0.74 5.34
C ASP A 47 20.60 1.29 3.98
N THR A 48 19.37 0.98 3.56
CA THR A 48 18.79 1.51 2.32
C THR A 48 18.61 3.02 2.39
N ALA A 49 18.13 3.57 3.51
CA ALA A 49 18.00 5.00 3.72
C ALA A 49 19.36 5.71 3.63
N SER A 50 20.40 5.15 4.26
CA SER A 50 21.75 5.67 4.18
C SER A 50 22.32 5.65 2.76
N LEU A 51 22.08 4.57 2.02
CA LEU A 51 22.49 4.46 0.62
C LEU A 51 21.77 5.47 -0.26
N MET A 52 20.44 5.62 -0.09
CA MET A 52 19.65 6.61 -0.83
C MET A 52 20.15 8.03 -0.55
N TYR A 53 20.44 8.35 0.72
CA TYR A 53 21.03 9.63 1.09
C TYR A 53 22.37 9.89 0.41
N LEU A 54 23.27 8.89 0.39
CA LEU A 54 24.56 8.99 -0.30
C LEU A 54 24.42 9.18 -1.81
N MET A 55 23.39 8.64 -2.41
CA MET A 55 23.06 8.82 -3.83
C MET A 55 22.31 10.13 -4.12
N GLY A 56 22.12 11.00 -3.13
CA GLY A 56 21.36 12.24 -3.30
C GLY A 56 19.86 12.02 -3.55
N VAL A 57 19.32 10.85 -3.14
CA VAL A 57 17.90 10.55 -3.26
C VAL A 57 17.17 11.03 -2.02
N SER A 58 16.10 11.77 -2.21
CA SER A 58 15.19 12.25 -1.16
C SER A 58 13.79 11.70 -1.37
N VAL A 59 13.03 11.59 -0.27
CA VAL A 59 11.63 11.13 -0.27
C VAL A 59 10.75 12.20 0.37
N HIS A 60 9.67 12.56 -0.30
CA HIS A 60 8.72 13.57 0.15
C HIS A 60 7.30 13.02 0.23
N ALA A 61 6.60 13.35 1.30
CA ALA A 61 5.20 12.98 1.50
C ALA A 61 4.28 13.74 0.55
N LEU A 62 3.28 13.05 0.00
CA LEU A 62 2.26 13.64 -0.88
C LEU A 62 0.84 13.28 -0.41
N GLY A 63 -0.10 14.18 -0.68
CA GLY A 63 -1.52 13.96 -0.38
C GLY A 63 -1.77 13.77 1.11
N ASN A 64 -2.41 12.66 1.48
CA ASN A 64 -2.71 12.32 2.87
C ASN A 64 -1.51 11.81 3.67
N THR A 65 -0.38 11.49 3.01
CA THR A 65 0.83 11.02 3.68
C THR A 65 1.45 12.14 4.51
N GLN A 66 1.95 11.79 5.69
CA GLN A 66 2.66 12.70 6.57
C GLN A 66 4.02 12.11 6.93
N ALA A 67 5.07 12.94 6.86
CA ALA A 67 6.37 12.55 7.40
C ALA A 67 6.28 12.51 8.93
N VAL A 68 6.84 11.48 9.53
CA VAL A 68 6.87 11.35 11.00
C VAL A 68 7.87 12.35 11.56
N LYS A 69 7.42 13.14 12.53
CA LYS A 69 8.26 14.19 13.13
C LYS A 69 9.55 13.62 13.73
N GLY A 70 10.68 14.14 13.29
CA GLY A 70 12.01 13.71 13.75
C GLY A 70 12.62 12.55 12.97
N SER A 71 12.01 12.14 11.87
CA SER A 71 12.54 11.14 10.94
C SER A 71 12.29 11.56 9.50
N ASP A 72 13.33 11.54 8.67
CA ASP A 72 13.24 11.82 7.24
C ASP A 72 12.84 10.57 6.43
N TRP A 73 12.81 9.40 7.08
CA TRP A 73 12.63 8.10 6.44
C TRP A 73 11.43 7.31 7.00
N GLN A 74 10.53 8.00 7.71
CA GLN A 74 9.26 7.43 8.19
C GLN A 74 8.08 8.24 7.70
N PHE A 75 7.08 7.52 7.17
CA PHE A 75 5.90 8.12 6.56
C PHE A 75 4.64 7.43 7.08
N MET A 76 3.73 8.22 7.61
CA MET A 76 2.43 7.77 8.08
C MET A 76 1.37 8.01 7.01
N MET A 77 0.62 6.99 6.67
CA MET A 77 -0.42 7.00 5.64
C MET A 77 -1.73 6.53 6.23
N PRO A 78 -2.79 7.32 6.13
CA PRO A 78 -4.11 6.85 6.54
C PRO A 78 -4.59 5.72 5.62
N VAL A 79 -4.99 4.61 6.21
CA VAL A 79 -5.63 3.52 5.49
C VAL A 79 -7.09 3.91 5.23
N THR A 80 -7.52 3.86 3.98
CA THR A 80 -8.85 4.31 3.55
C THR A 80 -9.86 3.17 3.38
N GLN A 81 -9.38 1.97 3.19
CA GLN A 81 -10.22 0.78 3.05
C GLN A 81 -9.46 -0.47 3.46
N VAL A 82 -10.13 -1.38 4.14
CA VAL A 82 -9.60 -2.72 4.46
C VAL A 82 -10.63 -3.76 4.07
N THR A 83 -10.16 -4.84 3.44
CA THR A 83 -10.97 -6.03 3.19
C THR A 83 -10.38 -7.20 3.96
N LEU A 84 -11.21 -7.81 4.79
CA LEU A 84 -10.86 -8.96 5.63
C LEU A 84 -11.75 -10.14 5.25
N ASN A 85 -11.20 -11.34 5.31
CA ASN A 85 -11.99 -12.57 5.32
C ASN A 85 -12.27 -12.95 6.77
N ALA A 86 -13.56 -13.02 7.12
CA ALA A 86 -14.02 -13.55 8.39
C ALA A 86 -14.32 -15.04 8.24
N SER A 87 -13.67 -15.88 9.02
CA SER A 87 -13.99 -17.31 9.14
C SER A 87 -14.66 -17.60 10.48
N ILE A 88 -15.69 -18.43 10.46
CA ILE A 88 -16.42 -18.81 11.66
C ILE A 88 -15.75 -20.00 12.35
N LEU A 89 -15.12 -20.88 11.55
CA LEU A 89 -14.45 -22.09 12.04
C LEU A 89 -13.10 -22.28 11.29
N PRO A 90 -11.96 -22.10 11.94
CA PRO A 90 -11.78 -21.43 13.24
C PRO A 90 -12.13 -19.94 13.17
N LEU A 91 -12.58 -19.38 14.29
CA LEU A 91 -12.87 -17.94 14.36
C LEU A 91 -11.59 -17.16 14.06
N GLY A 92 -11.57 -16.41 12.97
CA GLY A 92 -10.39 -15.68 12.55
C GLY A 92 -10.71 -14.60 11.53
N LEU A 93 -9.83 -13.59 11.50
CA LEU A 93 -9.80 -12.52 10.51
C LEU A 93 -8.50 -12.62 9.74
N THR A 94 -8.57 -12.73 8.43
CA THR A 94 -7.39 -12.72 7.56
C THR A 94 -7.46 -11.53 6.61
N PRO A 95 -6.40 -10.73 6.48
CA PRO A 95 -6.38 -9.63 5.55
C PRO A 95 -6.38 -10.15 4.11
N VAL A 96 -7.17 -9.50 3.25
CA VAL A 96 -7.25 -9.76 1.81
C VAL A 96 -6.60 -8.62 1.05
N SER A 97 -7.01 -7.39 1.37
CA SER A 97 -6.46 -6.19 0.77
C SER A 97 -6.60 -4.98 1.71
N GLY A 98 -5.75 -3.99 1.49
CA GLY A 98 -5.82 -2.69 2.14
C GLY A 98 -5.51 -1.59 1.14
N PHE A 99 -6.05 -0.39 1.34
CA PHE A 99 -5.79 0.75 0.48
C PHE A 99 -5.50 2.00 1.31
N ALA A 100 -4.54 2.80 0.85
CA ALA A 100 -4.25 4.14 1.34
C ALA A 100 -4.45 5.14 0.19
N THR A 101 -5.71 5.23 -0.27
CA THR A 101 -6.11 6.14 -1.35
C THR A 101 -5.87 7.59 -0.96
N GLY A 102 -5.38 8.39 -1.88
CA GLY A 102 -5.04 9.79 -1.62
C GLY A 102 -3.69 10.01 -0.93
N SER A 103 -2.99 8.94 -0.55
CA SER A 103 -1.61 8.98 -0.02
C SER A 103 -0.59 8.79 -1.14
N GLY A 104 0.61 9.35 -0.97
CA GLY A 104 1.67 9.18 -1.94
C GLY A 104 3.05 9.56 -1.41
N LEU A 105 4.07 9.18 -2.16
CA LEU A 105 5.47 9.53 -1.94
C LEU A 105 6.07 10.01 -3.28
N MET A 106 6.85 11.06 -3.23
CA MET A 106 7.72 11.46 -4.34
C MET A 106 9.15 11.09 -3.98
N ILE A 107 9.80 10.32 -4.84
CA ILE A 107 11.19 9.92 -4.70
C ILE A 107 11.96 10.68 -5.77
N GLN A 108 12.95 11.44 -5.36
CA GLN A 108 13.69 12.37 -6.23
C GLN A 108 15.18 12.20 -6.03
N SER A 109 15.91 12.12 -7.14
CA SER A 109 17.38 12.26 -7.24
C SER A 109 17.74 13.63 -7.82
N GLU A 110 19.01 13.91 -7.98
CA GLU A 110 19.48 15.13 -8.66
C GLU A 110 19.04 15.18 -10.14
N THR A 111 18.87 14.04 -10.77
CA THR A 111 18.68 13.92 -12.22
C THR A 111 17.29 13.45 -12.63
N GLY A 112 16.51 12.91 -11.70
CA GLY A 112 15.21 12.35 -12.00
C GLY A 112 14.29 12.25 -10.79
N ALA A 113 13.04 11.91 -11.06
CA ALA A 113 12.07 11.70 -10.00
C ALA A 113 10.96 10.73 -10.43
N LEU A 114 10.32 10.10 -9.45
CA LEU A 114 9.11 9.31 -9.63
C LEU A 114 8.13 9.59 -8.49
N THR A 115 6.87 9.29 -8.73
CA THR A 115 5.80 9.42 -7.75
C THR A 115 5.12 8.09 -7.55
N LEU A 116 4.90 7.69 -6.31
CA LEU A 116 4.06 6.57 -5.91
C LEU A 116 2.81 7.14 -5.26
N ALA A 117 1.63 6.80 -5.73
CA ALA A 117 0.37 7.30 -5.20
C ALA A 117 -0.66 6.19 -5.03
N ASN A 118 -1.66 6.40 -4.17
CA ASN A 118 -2.78 5.47 -3.98
C ASN A 118 -2.33 4.04 -3.69
N PHE A 119 -1.62 3.86 -2.59
CA PHE A 119 -1.06 2.56 -2.22
C PHE A 119 -2.15 1.51 -1.98
N GLY A 120 -1.87 0.29 -2.44
CA GLY A 120 -2.69 -0.89 -2.23
C GLY A 120 -1.87 -2.08 -1.75
N LEU A 121 -2.43 -2.88 -0.83
CA LEU A 121 -1.86 -4.15 -0.38
C LEU A 121 -2.68 -5.30 -0.94
N ASP A 122 -2.03 -6.24 -1.59
CA ASP A 122 -2.59 -7.51 -2.04
C ASP A 122 -1.93 -8.65 -1.26
N PHE A 123 -2.63 -9.16 -0.25
CA PHE A 123 -2.11 -10.22 0.62
C PHE A 123 -2.12 -11.60 -0.04
N LYS A 124 -2.85 -11.79 -1.13
CA LYS A 124 -2.82 -13.04 -1.90
C LYS A 124 -1.51 -13.19 -2.68
N ARG A 125 -0.99 -12.07 -3.19
CA ARG A 125 0.27 -12.03 -3.97
C ARG A 125 1.46 -11.56 -3.14
N ASN A 126 1.22 -11.05 -1.92
CA ASN A 126 2.20 -10.38 -1.06
C ASN A 126 2.89 -9.22 -1.79
N VAL A 127 2.09 -8.36 -2.41
CA VAL A 127 2.58 -7.24 -3.20
C VAL A 127 1.94 -5.93 -2.73
N LEU A 128 2.77 -4.90 -2.57
CA LEU A 128 2.34 -3.53 -2.43
C LEU A 128 2.30 -2.89 -3.81
N THR A 129 1.13 -2.38 -4.18
CA THR A 129 0.89 -1.67 -5.43
C THR A 129 0.80 -0.18 -5.21
N ALA A 130 1.08 0.61 -6.25
CA ALA A 130 0.82 2.05 -6.27
C ALA A 130 0.57 2.53 -7.70
N ASP A 131 -0.04 3.69 -7.84
CA ASP A 131 -0.03 4.42 -9.10
C ASP A 131 1.36 5.05 -9.26
N LEU A 132 2.12 4.58 -10.24
CA LEU A 132 3.49 5.02 -10.51
C LEU A 132 3.47 6.13 -11.56
N GLY A 133 3.89 7.34 -11.17
CA GLY A 133 4.10 8.47 -12.07
C GLY A 133 5.59 8.66 -12.38
N THR A 134 5.94 8.71 -13.65
CA THR A 134 7.28 8.98 -14.16
C THR A 134 7.21 10.00 -15.30
N SER A 135 8.34 10.46 -15.80
CA SER A 135 8.39 11.31 -17.00
C SER A 135 7.78 10.66 -18.25
N ALA A 136 7.67 9.32 -18.29
CA ALA A 136 7.05 8.58 -19.38
C ALA A 136 5.51 8.49 -19.26
N GLY A 137 4.94 8.81 -18.09
CA GLY A 137 3.50 8.76 -17.85
C GLY A 137 3.13 8.11 -16.53
N ILE A 138 1.86 7.72 -16.40
CA ILE A 138 1.30 7.12 -15.19
C ILE A 138 0.90 5.67 -15.47
N SER A 139 1.42 4.75 -14.65
CA SER A 139 1.01 3.35 -14.61
C SER A 139 0.19 3.10 -13.34
N LYS A 140 -1.09 2.74 -13.49
CA LYS A 140 -1.99 2.51 -12.36
C LYS A 140 -1.82 1.12 -11.76
N ALA A 141 -1.99 1.03 -10.44
CA ALA A 141 -1.93 -0.21 -9.66
C ALA A 141 -0.70 -1.06 -10.02
N PHE A 142 0.43 -0.39 -10.18
CA PHE A 142 1.70 -1.00 -10.53
C PHE A 142 2.27 -1.76 -9.33
N ASP A 143 2.77 -2.97 -9.52
CA ASP A 143 3.39 -3.79 -8.48
C ASP A 143 4.76 -3.18 -8.12
N VAL A 144 4.86 -2.51 -6.97
CA VAL A 144 6.08 -1.80 -6.56
C VAL A 144 6.99 -2.68 -5.72
N TYR A 145 6.47 -3.17 -4.58
CA TYR A 145 7.24 -4.00 -3.65
C TYR A 145 6.61 -5.36 -3.46
N SER A 146 7.42 -6.40 -3.36
CA SER A 146 7.04 -7.63 -2.69
C SER A 146 7.35 -7.51 -1.20
N PHE A 147 6.57 -8.17 -0.33
CA PHE A 147 6.74 -8.12 1.11
C PHE A 147 6.58 -9.49 1.77
N THR A 148 7.06 -9.61 3.00
CA THR A 148 6.80 -10.74 3.90
C THR A 148 5.87 -10.29 5.01
N VAL A 149 4.89 -11.12 5.37
CA VAL A 149 4.05 -10.90 6.55
C VAL A 149 4.81 -11.43 7.76
N ASP A 150 5.36 -10.53 8.56
CA ASP A 150 6.17 -10.87 9.74
C ASP A 150 5.28 -11.16 10.93
N GLN A 151 4.33 -10.26 11.18
CA GLN A 151 3.22 -10.48 12.10
C GLN A 151 1.90 -10.40 11.34
N GLY A 152 1.18 -11.51 11.30
CA GLY A 152 -0.19 -11.55 10.79
C GLY A 152 -1.12 -10.67 11.61
N LEU A 153 -2.34 -10.43 11.12
CA LEU A 153 -3.32 -9.59 11.78
C LEU A 153 -3.57 -10.11 13.21
N HIS A 154 -3.15 -9.33 14.19
CA HIS A 154 -3.34 -9.59 15.61
C HIS A 154 -4.45 -8.69 16.16
N VAL A 155 -5.42 -9.31 16.83
CA VAL A 155 -6.53 -8.59 17.47
C VAL A 155 -6.25 -8.46 18.96
N SER A 156 -6.30 -7.23 19.47
CA SER A 156 -6.19 -6.92 20.88
C SER A 156 -7.48 -6.30 21.41
N THR A 157 -7.84 -6.67 22.64
CA THR A 157 -8.98 -6.09 23.36
C THR A 157 -8.56 -5.30 24.59
N SER A 158 -7.24 -5.24 24.86
CA SER A 158 -6.69 -4.47 25.97
C SER A 158 -6.74 -2.98 25.67
N GLY A 159 -7.63 -2.26 26.34
CA GLY A 159 -7.83 -0.81 26.09
C GLY A 159 -8.78 -0.45 24.95
N GLY A 160 -9.50 -1.43 24.42
CA GLY A 160 -10.41 -1.31 23.29
C GLY A 160 -10.09 -2.31 22.20
N LEU A 161 -11.01 -2.47 21.23
CA LEU A 161 -10.74 -3.32 20.07
C LEU A 161 -9.71 -2.63 19.17
N SER A 162 -8.58 -3.28 18.95
CA SER A 162 -7.57 -2.84 17.98
C SER A 162 -7.00 -4.03 17.23
N MET A 163 -6.53 -3.79 16.02
CA MET A 163 -5.87 -4.78 15.19
C MET A 163 -4.54 -4.20 14.71
N ALA A 164 -3.51 -5.02 14.73
CA ALA A 164 -2.19 -4.64 14.25
C ALA A 164 -1.60 -5.74 13.39
N MET A 165 -0.77 -5.36 12.42
CA MET A 165 0.05 -6.27 11.65
C MET A 165 1.35 -5.58 11.21
N ASN A 166 2.38 -6.39 10.97
CA ASN A 166 3.67 -5.92 10.48
C ASN A 166 4.03 -6.65 9.20
N LEU A 167 4.46 -5.89 8.21
CA LEU A 167 5.01 -6.36 6.94
C LEU A 167 6.48 -5.96 6.88
N SER A 168 7.33 -6.87 6.46
CA SER A 168 8.78 -6.67 6.42
C SER A 168 9.37 -7.09 5.08
N HIS A 169 10.68 -6.92 4.94
CA HIS A 169 11.45 -7.33 3.76
C HIS A 169 10.83 -6.81 2.46
N MET A 170 10.55 -5.51 2.42
CA MET A 170 10.05 -4.87 1.20
C MET A 170 11.16 -4.79 0.16
N THR A 171 11.02 -5.56 -0.91
CA THR A 171 11.96 -5.57 -2.03
C THR A 171 11.27 -5.14 -3.31
N LEU A 172 11.95 -4.34 -4.14
CA LEU A 172 11.38 -3.92 -5.42
C LEU A 172 11.11 -5.13 -6.33
N THR A 173 9.92 -5.15 -6.94
CA THR A 173 9.66 -6.11 -8.02
C THR A 173 10.57 -5.85 -9.21
N SER A 174 10.80 -6.84 -10.07
CA SER A 174 11.65 -6.67 -11.25
C SER A 174 11.17 -5.52 -12.16
N GLY A 175 9.85 -5.35 -12.28
CA GLY A 175 9.26 -4.24 -13.02
C GLY A 175 9.56 -2.89 -12.37
N ALA A 176 9.47 -2.83 -11.03
CA ALA A 176 9.76 -1.60 -10.28
C ALA A 176 11.25 -1.24 -10.34
N GLN A 177 12.15 -2.21 -10.27
CA GLN A 177 13.60 -1.97 -10.42
C GLN A 177 13.90 -1.24 -11.73
N ALA A 178 13.34 -1.70 -12.85
CA ALA A 178 13.54 -1.08 -14.16
C ALA A 178 12.98 0.36 -14.22
N GLN A 179 11.80 0.59 -13.63
CA GLN A 179 11.19 1.92 -13.59
C GLN A 179 11.95 2.88 -12.68
N PHE A 180 12.38 2.42 -11.50
CA PHE A 180 13.20 3.22 -10.58
C PHE A 180 14.54 3.59 -11.19
N ALA A 181 15.25 2.62 -11.79
CA ALA A 181 16.52 2.87 -12.49
C ALA A 181 16.37 3.94 -13.57
N THR A 182 15.33 3.83 -14.40
CA THR A 182 15.09 4.76 -15.51
C THR A 182 14.63 6.14 -15.00
N ALA A 183 13.67 6.18 -14.09
CA ALA A 183 13.05 7.43 -13.62
C ALA A 183 14.01 8.26 -12.77
N LEU A 184 14.85 7.63 -11.97
CA LEU A 184 15.87 8.28 -11.12
C LEU A 184 17.20 8.46 -11.85
N GLN A 185 17.35 7.95 -13.07
CA GLN A 185 18.57 7.97 -13.87
C GLN A 185 19.79 7.42 -13.09
N LEU A 186 19.56 6.24 -12.45
CA LEU A 186 20.60 5.58 -11.65
C LEU A 186 21.74 5.07 -12.52
N ASP A 187 22.96 5.11 -12.00
CA ASP A 187 24.13 4.52 -12.64
C ASP A 187 24.14 2.98 -12.56
N GLU A 188 25.04 2.33 -13.28
CA GLU A 188 25.12 0.87 -13.34
C GLU A 188 25.35 0.23 -11.97
N LEU A 189 26.12 0.89 -11.10
CA LEU A 189 26.40 0.39 -9.75
C LEU A 189 25.12 0.40 -8.91
N ALA A 190 24.40 1.52 -8.88
CA ALA A 190 23.13 1.64 -8.17
C ALA A 190 22.10 0.64 -8.69
N VAL A 191 21.98 0.47 -10.01
CA VAL A 191 21.08 -0.52 -10.63
C VAL A 191 21.42 -1.94 -10.20
N SER A 192 22.71 -2.29 -10.11
CA SER A 192 23.14 -3.64 -9.71
C SER A 192 22.79 -3.98 -8.25
N VAL A 193 22.66 -2.97 -7.38
CA VAL A 193 22.38 -3.14 -5.95
C VAL A 193 20.87 -3.16 -5.67
N LEU A 194 20.05 -2.51 -6.50
CA LEU A 194 18.59 -2.42 -6.30
C LEU A 194 17.90 -3.74 -5.93
N PRO A 195 18.20 -4.90 -6.57
CA PRO A 195 17.56 -6.16 -6.24
C PRO A 195 17.87 -6.69 -4.84
N MET A 196 18.95 -6.22 -4.23
CA MET A 196 19.43 -6.68 -2.92
C MET A 196 18.93 -5.80 -1.78
N LEU A 197 18.34 -4.63 -2.09
CA LEU A 197 17.92 -3.68 -1.07
C LEU A 197 16.61 -4.13 -0.41
N ASN A 198 16.61 -4.06 0.92
CA ASN A 198 15.41 -4.07 1.72
C ASN A 198 14.91 -2.63 1.89
N PHE A 199 13.75 -2.32 1.34
CA PHE A 199 13.18 -0.98 1.42
C PHE A 199 12.47 -0.70 2.75
N GLY A 200 12.41 -1.67 3.67
CA GLY A 200 11.96 -1.44 5.03
C GLY A 200 10.72 -2.25 5.44
N THR A 201 9.93 -1.64 6.31
CA THR A 201 8.77 -2.26 6.97
C THR A 201 7.52 -1.39 6.85
N LEU A 202 6.36 -2.01 6.98
CA LEU A 202 5.08 -1.35 7.08
C LEU A 202 4.32 -1.86 8.30
N ASP A 203 4.14 -0.99 9.29
CA ASP A 203 3.33 -1.25 10.48
C ASP A 203 1.93 -0.72 10.26
N VAL A 204 0.92 -1.58 10.36
CA VAL A 204 -0.49 -1.21 10.19
C VAL A 204 -1.21 -1.37 11.49
N ASN A 205 -1.82 -0.28 11.96
CA ASN A 205 -2.66 -0.24 13.15
C ASN A 205 -4.08 0.15 12.77
N ILE A 206 -5.05 -0.61 13.23
CA ILE A 206 -6.46 -0.44 12.90
C ILE A 206 -7.27 -0.41 14.18
N SER A 207 -8.05 0.65 14.38
CA SER A 207 -9.02 0.78 15.46
C SER A 207 -10.41 1.00 14.85
N PRO A 208 -11.45 0.25 15.23
CA PRO A 208 -12.81 0.51 14.81
C PRO A 208 -13.30 1.78 15.50
N ALA A 209 -13.15 2.91 14.86
CA ALA A 209 -13.59 4.21 15.33
C ALA A 209 -14.08 5.04 14.16
N LEU A 210 -14.96 6.01 14.43
CA LEU A 210 -15.37 6.97 13.42
C LEU A 210 -14.21 7.91 13.12
N ARG A 211 -13.83 7.99 11.86
CA ARG A 211 -12.78 8.86 11.38
C ARG A 211 -13.33 9.90 10.43
N PHE A 212 -12.98 11.15 10.68
CA PHE A 212 -13.36 12.29 9.86
C PHE A 212 -12.10 12.98 9.31
N GLY A 213 -12.23 13.58 8.14
CA GLY A 213 -11.19 14.47 7.59
C GLY A 213 -10.10 13.78 6.73
N VAL A 214 -10.18 12.48 6.49
CA VAL A 214 -9.31 11.81 5.51
C VAL A 214 -10.00 11.76 4.17
N SER A 215 -9.32 12.24 3.13
CA SER A 215 -9.83 12.18 1.76
C SER A 215 -9.69 10.77 1.20
N ASP A 216 -10.77 10.22 0.67
CA ASP A 216 -10.80 8.98 -0.10
C ASP A 216 -10.62 9.21 -1.62
N LYS A 217 -10.38 10.46 -2.01
CA LYS A 217 -10.13 10.82 -3.40
C LYS A 217 -8.74 10.35 -3.81
N SER A 218 -8.68 9.67 -4.96
CA SER A 218 -7.40 9.27 -5.55
C SER A 218 -6.50 10.46 -5.79
N LEU A 219 -5.26 10.36 -5.34
CA LEU A 219 -4.21 11.30 -5.68
C LEU A 219 -3.80 11.05 -7.14
N VAL A 220 -3.76 12.10 -7.93
CA VAL A 220 -3.18 12.00 -9.28
C VAL A 220 -1.66 11.91 -9.09
N ALA A 221 -1.07 10.78 -9.49
CA ALA A 221 0.38 10.64 -9.48
C ALA A 221 0.98 11.76 -10.34
N ALA A 222 1.67 12.70 -9.71
CA ALA A 222 2.28 13.81 -10.44
C ALA A 222 3.34 13.25 -11.39
N ILE A 223 3.38 13.74 -12.62
CA ILE A 223 4.49 13.47 -13.54
C ILE A 223 5.60 14.45 -13.14
N PRO A 224 6.73 13.97 -12.61
CA PRO A 224 7.81 14.87 -12.22
C PRO A 224 8.36 15.57 -13.47
N GLU A 225 8.35 16.91 -13.45
CA GLU A 225 8.98 17.68 -14.53
C GLU A 225 10.50 17.47 -14.47
N PRO A 226 11.16 17.21 -15.61
CA PRO A 226 12.60 17.11 -15.64
C PRO A 226 13.23 18.40 -15.07
N PRO A 227 14.20 18.33 -14.16
CA PRO A 227 14.83 19.52 -13.53
C PRO A 227 15.44 20.48 -14.54
N ARG A 228 15.69 20.03 -15.77
CA ARG A 228 16.20 20.84 -16.89
C ARG A 228 15.26 21.97 -17.31
N PHE A 229 13.93 21.84 -17.11
CA PHE A 229 13.01 22.94 -17.45
C PHE A 229 13.10 24.10 -16.47
N ALA A 230 13.39 23.86 -15.20
CA ALA A 230 13.63 24.92 -14.23
C ALA A 230 14.89 25.73 -14.60
N THR A 231 15.96 25.04 -15.02
CA THR A 231 17.21 25.68 -15.45
C THR A 231 17.03 26.46 -16.76
N LEU A 232 16.23 25.91 -17.69
CA LEU A 232 15.91 26.60 -18.95
C LEU A 232 15.07 27.87 -18.68
N GLY A 233 14.10 27.80 -17.78
CA GLY A 233 13.28 28.95 -17.36
C GLY A 233 14.11 30.06 -16.74
N LEU A 234 15.04 29.70 -15.83
CA LEU A 234 15.99 30.66 -15.24
C LEU A 234 16.95 31.24 -16.28
N GLY A 235 17.42 30.42 -17.23
CA GLY A 235 18.25 30.87 -18.33
C GLY A 235 17.54 31.89 -19.24
N LEU A 236 16.29 31.63 -19.60
CA LEU A 236 15.48 32.54 -20.42
C LEU A 236 15.16 33.85 -19.67
N LEU A 237 14.88 33.80 -18.36
CA LEU A 237 14.69 35.00 -17.53
C LEU A 237 15.98 35.82 -17.44
N GLY A 238 17.14 35.17 -17.31
CA GLY A 238 18.45 35.83 -17.33
C GLY A 238 18.70 36.54 -18.65
N LEU A 239 18.45 35.90 -19.79
CA LEU A 239 18.57 36.49 -21.11
C LEU A 239 17.62 37.67 -21.33
N ALA A 240 16.38 37.57 -20.87
CA ALA A 240 15.39 38.66 -20.93
C ALA A 240 15.85 39.89 -20.12
N PHE A 241 16.45 39.65 -18.96
CA PHE A 241 16.99 40.74 -18.11
C PHE A 241 18.21 41.44 -18.75
N VAL A 242 19.10 40.68 -19.38
CA VAL A 242 20.27 41.24 -20.10
C VAL A 242 19.83 42.02 -21.35
N ALA A 243 18.87 41.49 -22.11
CA ALA A 243 18.32 42.15 -23.27
C ALA A 243 17.66 43.49 -22.91
N ARG A 244 16.91 43.55 -21.82
CA ARG A 244 16.27 44.79 -21.32
C ARG A 244 17.28 45.89 -20.91
N ARG A 245 18.43 45.47 -20.35
CA ARG A 245 19.53 46.40 -19.98
C ARG A 245 20.26 47.03 -21.18
N ARG A 246 20.20 46.41 -22.34
CA ARG A 246 20.84 46.95 -23.56
C ARG A 246 19.96 47.87 -24.37
N LEU A 247 18.65 47.94 -24.05
CA LEU A 247 17.63 48.77 -24.72
C LEU A 247 17.25 50.04 -23.94
N SER A 248 17.83 50.18 -22.75
CA SER A 248 17.73 51.40 -21.90
C SER A 248 19.08 52.08 -21.82
#